data_936b6b1a6d0c1d0c599911cba329dd0d
#
_entry.id   936b6b1a6d0c1d0c599911cba329dd0d
#
_cell.length_a   1.000
_cell.length_b   1.000
_cell.length_c   1.000
_cell.angle_alpha   90.00
_cell.angle_beta   90.00
_cell.angle_gamma   90.00
#
_symmetry.space_group_name_H-M   'P 1'
#
loop_
_entity.id
_entity.type
_entity.pdbx_description
1 polymer ?
#
loop_
_entity_poly.entity_id
_entity_poly.type
_entity_poly.pdbx_seq_one_letter_code
_entity_poly.pdbx_strand_id
1 'polypeptide(L)'
;MKKLTLISTLLFSTAIFSWPSCAEWTKVSKNVNGDTFYVDYDRIRQQGGYRYFWQLQDYLKPPRYGILSKKIYNQVDCQLFRHRRLSSVVHKQPMGLGWWRTSPQDKPRWQYPSSGSVIEVELKKICNR
;
A
#
# COMPACT_ATOMS: atom_id res chain seq x y z
N MET A 1 -41.06 53.22 18.05
CA MET A 1 -40.28 52.08 18.58
C MET A 1 -39.82 51.21 17.43
N LYS A 2 -38.57 51.27 17.10
CA LYS A 2 -37.99 50.42 16.06
C LYS A 2 -37.50 49.13 16.72
N LYS A 3 -38.10 48.01 16.35
CA LYS A 3 -37.60 46.71 16.78
C LYS A 3 -36.39 46.36 15.96
N LEU A 4 -35.22 46.32 16.60
CA LEU A 4 -34.02 45.75 16.01
C LEU A 4 -34.12 44.23 16.02
N THR A 5 -34.30 43.66 14.84
CA THR A 5 -34.22 42.23 14.66
C THR A 5 -32.75 41.88 14.54
N LEU A 6 -32.19 41.29 15.59
CA LEU A 6 -30.86 40.65 15.53
C LEU A 6 -30.95 39.36 14.70
N ILE A 7 -30.47 39.46 13.46
CA ILE A 7 -30.25 38.24 12.64
C ILE A 7 -28.96 37.63 13.14
N SER A 8 -29.10 36.59 13.95
CA SER A 8 -27.98 35.74 14.35
C SER A 8 -27.61 34.86 13.16
N THR A 9 -26.59 35.27 12.41
CA THR A 9 -25.99 34.41 11.41
C THR A 9 -25.19 33.30 12.13
N LEU A 10 -25.79 32.12 12.20
CA LEU A 10 -25.08 30.91 12.59
C LEU A 10 -24.05 30.59 11.49
N LEU A 11 -22.80 30.91 11.77
CA LEU A 11 -21.67 30.39 11.00
C LEU A 11 -21.53 28.91 11.31
N PHE A 12 -22.09 28.06 10.42
CA PHE A 12 -21.76 26.63 10.42
C PHE A 12 -20.31 26.48 9.96
N SER A 13 -19.40 26.37 10.91
CA SER A 13 -18.07 25.86 10.64
C SER A 13 -18.21 24.40 10.24
N THR A 14 -18.24 24.14 8.94
CA THR A 14 -18.06 22.80 8.45
C THR A 14 -16.62 22.40 8.75
N ALA A 15 -16.41 21.70 9.85
CA ALA A 15 -15.15 21.03 10.11
C ALA A 15 -14.97 19.98 9.03
N ILE A 16 -14.07 20.25 8.08
CA ILE A 16 -13.65 19.26 7.09
C ILE A 16 -12.79 18.29 7.87
N PHE A 17 -13.37 17.16 8.27
CA PHE A 17 -12.61 16.05 8.81
C PHE A 17 -11.83 15.42 7.65
N SER A 18 -10.54 15.74 7.56
CA SER A 18 -9.62 14.97 6.75
C SER A 18 -9.45 13.61 7.42
N TRP A 19 -10.18 12.61 6.97
CA TRP A 19 -9.90 11.24 7.37
C TRP A 19 -8.50 10.91 6.84
N PRO A 20 -7.60 10.32 7.68
CA PRO A 20 -6.36 9.81 7.15
C PRO A 20 -6.73 8.82 6.04
N SER A 21 -6.21 9.05 4.83
CA SER A 21 -6.47 8.18 3.70
C SER A 21 -5.90 6.79 4.03
N CYS A 22 -6.78 5.86 4.40
CA CYS A 22 -6.42 4.45 4.52
C CYS A 22 -6.00 3.94 3.14
N ALA A 23 -4.95 3.12 3.09
CA ALA A 23 -4.56 2.45 1.86
C ALA A 23 -5.74 1.64 1.33
N GLU A 24 -6.06 1.83 0.05
CA GLU A 24 -7.05 1.00 -0.65
C GLU A 24 -6.33 -0.18 -1.28
N TRP A 25 -6.44 -1.33 -0.63
CA TRP A 25 -5.81 -2.55 -1.10
C TRP A 25 -6.67 -3.25 -2.14
N THR A 26 -6.12 -3.37 -3.35
CA THR A 26 -6.75 -4.15 -4.43
C THR A 26 -6.10 -5.53 -4.49
N LYS A 27 -6.90 -6.57 -4.37
CA LYS A 27 -6.44 -7.95 -4.50
C LYS A 27 -5.90 -8.20 -5.89
N VAL A 28 -4.69 -8.76 -5.97
CA VAL A 28 -4.02 -9.08 -7.22
C VAL A 28 -3.98 -10.58 -7.45
N SER A 29 -3.58 -11.34 -6.45
CA SER A 29 -3.36 -12.77 -6.58
C SER A 29 -3.39 -13.47 -5.23
N LYS A 30 -3.41 -14.79 -5.28
CA LYS A 30 -3.29 -15.68 -4.13
C LYS A 30 -2.29 -16.78 -4.48
N ASN A 31 -1.39 -17.11 -3.57
CA ASN A 31 -0.43 -18.19 -3.80
C ASN A 31 -1.00 -19.56 -3.37
N VAL A 32 -0.23 -20.61 -3.59
CA VAL A 32 -0.61 -21.98 -3.25
C VAL A 32 -0.78 -22.21 -1.74
N ASN A 33 -0.14 -21.40 -0.92
CA ASN A 33 -0.23 -21.47 0.55
C ASN A 33 -1.48 -20.76 1.10
N GLY A 34 -2.25 -20.11 0.23
CA GLY A 34 -3.44 -19.37 0.62
C GLY A 34 -3.17 -17.93 1.04
N ASP A 35 -1.92 -17.44 0.93
CA ASP A 35 -1.60 -16.04 1.19
C ASP A 35 -2.13 -15.17 0.07
N THR A 36 -2.72 -14.04 0.44
CA THR A 36 -3.31 -13.11 -0.52
C THR A 36 -2.43 -11.89 -0.69
N PHE A 37 -2.29 -11.44 -1.92
CA PHE A 37 -1.44 -10.32 -2.29
C PHE A 37 -2.30 -9.18 -2.82
N TYR A 38 -1.98 -7.97 -2.34
CA TYR A 38 -2.70 -6.73 -2.67
C TYR A 38 -1.72 -5.66 -3.09
N VAL A 39 -2.18 -4.75 -3.93
CA VAL A 39 -1.44 -3.54 -4.32
C VAL A 39 -2.33 -2.32 -4.08
N ASP A 40 -1.72 -1.25 -3.59
CA ASP A 40 -2.36 0.05 -3.51
C ASP A 40 -2.07 0.82 -4.81
N TYR A 41 -2.96 0.70 -5.78
CA TYR A 41 -2.80 1.36 -7.08
C TYR A 41 -2.99 2.86 -7.04
N ASP A 42 -3.67 3.39 -6.03
CA ASP A 42 -3.91 4.83 -5.89
C ASP A 42 -2.68 5.58 -5.37
N ARG A 43 -1.70 4.85 -4.84
CA ARG A 43 -0.47 5.41 -4.28
C ARG A 43 0.78 5.01 -5.06
N ILE A 44 0.65 4.75 -6.34
CA ILE A 44 1.82 4.55 -7.21
C ILE A 44 2.50 5.89 -7.44
N ARG A 45 3.78 5.97 -7.09
CA ARG A 45 4.60 7.16 -7.35
C ARG A 45 5.46 6.93 -8.58
N GLN A 46 5.64 7.97 -9.38
CA GLN A 46 6.56 7.96 -10.50
C GLN A 46 7.63 9.01 -10.26
N GLN A 47 8.90 8.59 -10.26
CA GLN A 47 10.03 9.47 -10.01
C GLN A 47 11.30 8.91 -10.67
N GLY A 48 12.03 9.74 -11.40
CA GLY A 48 13.32 9.40 -11.98
C GLY A 48 13.29 8.22 -12.96
N GLY A 49 12.19 8.03 -13.70
CA GLY A 49 12.03 6.91 -14.62
C GLY A 49 11.62 5.60 -13.94
N TYR A 50 11.46 5.61 -12.64
CA TYR A 50 11.02 4.46 -11.86
C TYR A 50 9.61 4.67 -11.31
N ARG A 51 8.93 3.55 -10.99
CA ARG A 51 7.66 3.56 -10.27
C ARG A 51 7.83 2.92 -8.92
N TYR A 52 7.08 3.42 -7.93
CA TYR A 52 7.15 2.96 -6.54
C TYR A 52 5.77 2.59 -6.09
N PHE A 53 5.63 1.44 -5.43
CA PHE A 53 4.34 0.99 -4.94
C PHE A 53 4.46 0.17 -3.66
N TRP A 54 3.36 0.15 -2.91
CA TRP A 54 3.19 -0.71 -1.75
C TRP A 54 2.47 -1.99 -2.14
N GLN A 55 3.06 -3.12 -1.78
CA GLN A 55 2.44 -4.43 -1.81
C GLN A 55 2.06 -4.82 -0.39
N LEU A 56 0.89 -5.45 -0.21
CA LEU A 56 0.49 -6.10 1.03
C LEU A 56 0.45 -7.61 0.82
N GLN A 57 1.08 -8.33 1.72
CA GLN A 57 0.99 -9.78 1.83
C GLN A 57 0.19 -10.10 3.09
N ASP A 58 -0.95 -10.75 2.90
CA ASP A 58 -1.83 -11.15 3.99
C ASP A 58 -1.75 -12.67 4.15
N TYR A 59 -1.19 -13.11 5.27
CA TYR A 59 -0.86 -14.52 5.49
C TYR A 59 -2.07 -15.28 6.04
N LEU A 60 -2.38 -16.42 5.45
CA LEU A 60 -3.40 -17.33 5.96
C LEU A 60 -2.97 -17.96 7.28
N LYS A 61 -1.69 -18.34 7.36
CA LYS A 61 -1.07 -18.88 8.57
C LYS A 61 0.17 -18.07 8.91
N PRO A 62 0.37 -17.68 10.19
CA PRO A 62 1.54 -16.90 10.57
C PRO A 62 2.82 -17.66 10.25
N PRO A 63 3.74 -17.12 9.43
CA PRO A 63 4.98 -17.81 9.10
C PRO A 63 5.92 -17.95 10.31
N ARG A 64 6.05 -16.91 11.12
CA ARG A 64 6.86 -16.88 12.35
C ARG A 64 6.43 -15.74 13.26
N TYR A 65 6.57 -15.92 14.57
CA TYR A 65 6.39 -14.87 15.60
C TYR A 65 5.05 -14.14 15.59
N GLY A 66 3.99 -14.81 15.10
CA GLY A 66 2.66 -14.23 15.07
C GLY A 66 2.47 -13.10 14.05
N ILE A 67 3.33 -13.00 13.04
CA ILE A 67 3.18 -12.05 11.96
C ILE A 67 2.07 -12.50 11.03
N LEU A 68 1.03 -11.68 10.87
CA LEU A 68 -0.14 -12.01 10.03
C LEU A 68 -0.19 -11.26 8.72
N SER A 69 0.56 -10.16 8.59
CA SER A 69 0.67 -9.44 7.33
C SER A 69 1.99 -8.69 7.21
N LYS A 70 2.34 -8.33 5.99
CA LYS A 70 3.58 -7.63 5.67
C LYS A 70 3.32 -6.65 4.53
N LYS A 71 3.76 -5.41 4.70
CA LYS A 71 3.78 -4.42 3.62
C LYS A 71 5.19 -4.30 3.08
N ILE A 72 5.34 -4.26 1.77
CA ILE A 72 6.62 -4.14 1.10
C ILE A 72 6.59 -2.93 0.16
N TYR A 73 7.56 -2.05 0.32
CA TYR A 73 7.75 -0.92 -0.58
C TYR A 73 8.71 -1.34 -1.69
N ASN A 74 8.24 -1.25 -2.94
CA ASN A 74 8.94 -1.72 -4.12
C ASN A 74 9.28 -0.56 -5.07
N GLN A 75 10.42 -0.67 -5.70
CA GLN A 75 10.82 0.15 -6.84
C GLN A 75 10.77 -0.71 -8.11
N VAL A 76 10.20 -0.18 -9.16
CA VAL A 76 10.01 -0.87 -10.44
C VAL A 76 10.69 -0.11 -11.55
N ASP A 77 11.45 -0.82 -12.37
CA ASP A 77 11.98 -0.38 -13.64
C ASP A 77 11.14 -1.02 -14.75
N CYS A 78 10.21 -0.26 -15.33
CA CYS A 78 9.32 -0.78 -16.36
C CYS A 78 10.01 -0.98 -17.71
N GLN A 79 11.13 -0.32 -17.97
CA GLN A 79 11.90 -0.51 -19.22
C GLN A 79 12.55 -1.90 -19.26
N LEU A 80 13.21 -2.29 -18.18
CA LEU A 80 13.86 -3.59 -18.06
C LEU A 80 12.96 -4.64 -17.43
N PHE A 81 11.77 -4.27 -17.01
CA PHE A 81 10.79 -5.14 -16.36
C PHE A 81 11.37 -5.88 -15.17
N ARG A 82 11.88 -5.11 -14.20
CA ARG A 82 12.52 -5.60 -12.98
C ARG A 82 12.08 -4.77 -11.78
N HIS A 83 12.29 -5.32 -10.59
CA HIS A 83 11.92 -4.65 -9.34
C HIS A 83 12.98 -4.89 -8.27
N ARG A 84 12.94 -4.08 -7.22
CA ARG A 84 13.66 -4.33 -5.98
C ARG A 84 12.86 -3.85 -4.78
N ARG A 85 13.04 -4.55 -3.68
CA ARG A 85 12.41 -4.20 -2.41
C ARG A 85 13.25 -3.17 -1.69
N LEU A 86 12.65 -2.06 -1.29
CA LEU A 86 13.34 -0.98 -0.58
C LEU A 86 13.17 -1.12 0.94
N SER A 87 11.99 -1.49 1.40
CA SER A 87 11.71 -1.68 2.81
C SER A 87 10.53 -2.59 3.01
N SER A 88 10.38 -3.10 4.22
CA SER A 88 9.19 -3.87 4.60
C SER A 88 8.75 -3.52 6.01
N VAL A 89 7.45 -3.67 6.26
CA VAL A 89 6.81 -3.47 7.56
C VAL A 89 6.00 -4.70 7.88
N VAL A 90 6.28 -5.33 9.02
CA VAL A 90 5.53 -6.52 9.49
C VAL A 90 4.48 -6.11 10.51
N HIS A 91 3.35 -6.80 10.49
CA HIS A 91 2.22 -6.56 11.36
C HIS A 91 1.74 -7.85 12.03
N LYS A 92 1.23 -7.74 13.27
CA LYS A 92 0.65 -8.88 13.99
C LYS A 92 -0.85 -9.06 13.75
N GLN A 93 -1.45 -8.19 12.94
CA GLN A 93 -2.84 -8.30 12.52
C GLN A 93 -2.91 -8.46 11.00
N PRO A 94 -4.03 -8.98 10.48
CA PRO A 94 -4.26 -9.03 9.04
C PRO A 94 -4.31 -7.64 8.41
N MET A 95 -4.14 -7.58 7.11
CA MET A 95 -4.35 -6.39 6.28
C MET A 95 -3.48 -5.18 6.64
N GLY A 96 -2.28 -5.43 7.18
CA GLY A 96 -1.35 -4.36 7.52
C GLY A 96 -1.82 -3.49 8.70
N LEU A 97 -2.53 -4.07 9.64
CA LEU A 97 -3.08 -3.37 10.80
C LEU A 97 -2.33 -3.71 12.08
N GLY A 98 -2.54 -2.86 13.10
CA GLY A 98 -2.04 -3.09 14.45
C GLY A 98 -0.54 -2.90 14.57
N TRP A 99 0.05 -3.60 15.56
CA TRP A 99 1.49 -3.53 15.86
C TRP A 99 2.33 -3.71 14.61
N TRP A 100 3.39 -2.91 14.48
CA TRP A 100 4.26 -2.94 13.33
C TRP A 100 5.74 -2.81 13.69
N ARG A 101 6.59 -3.35 12.84
CA ARG A 101 8.03 -3.19 12.90
C ARG A 101 8.58 -3.05 11.49
N THR A 102 9.41 -2.05 11.27
CA THR A 102 10.10 -1.85 9.99
C THR A 102 11.32 -2.75 9.92
N SER A 103 11.51 -3.38 8.77
CA SER A 103 12.70 -4.13 8.42
C SER A 103 13.30 -3.53 7.15
N PRO A 104 14.33 -2.67 7.27
CA PRO A 104 14.98 -2.09 6.09
C PRO A 104 15.72 -3.18 5.32
N GLN A 105 15.77 -3.02 4.01
CA GLN A 105 16.54 -3.89 3.13
C GLN A 105 17.96 -3.34 3.04
N ASP A 106 18.95 -4.04 3.58
CA ASP A 106 20.35 -3.55 3.67
C ASP A 106 20.96 -3.32 2.29
N LYS A 107 20.66 -4.17 1.32
CA LYS A 107 21.15 -4.06 -0.06
C LYS A 107 20.05 -4.48 -1.04
N PRO A 108 19.19 -3.55 -1.47
CA PRO A 108 18.19 -3.86 -2.45
C PRO A 108 18.81 -4.34 -3.76
N ARG A 109 18.39 -5.52 -4.23
CA ARG A 109 18.86 -6.10 -5.48
C ARG A 109 17.77 -6.08 -6.52
N TRP A 110 18.12 -5.70 -7.74
CA TRP A 110 17.24 -5.84 -8.88
C TRP A 110 16.96 -7.32 -9.16
N GLN A 111 15.67 -7.63 -9.30
CA GLN A 111 15.18 -8.96 -9.59
C GLN A 111 14.23 -8.91 -10.78
N TYR A 112 14.33 -9.91 -11.65
CA TYR A 112 13.39 -10.09 -12.73
C TYR A 112 12.28 -11.02 -12.26
N PRO A 113 10.98 -10.67 -12.50
CA PRO A 113 9.89 -11.53 -12.06
C PRO A 113 9.92 -12.87 -12.80
N SER A 114 9.72 -13.94 -12.06
CA SER A 114 9.56 -15.27 -12.65
C SER A 114 8.22 -15.37 -13.37
N SER A 115 8.19 -16.13 -14.46
CA SER A 115 6.96 -16.36 -15.22
C SER A 115 5.88 -17.01 -14.34
N GLY A 116 4.66 -16.45 -14.38
CA GLY A 116 3.53 -16.92 -13.58
C GLY A 116 3.55 -16.51 -12.11
N SER A 117 4.54 -15.75 -11.66
CA SER A 117 4.64 -15.28 -10.27
C SER A 117 3.65 -14.15 -9.98
N VAL A 118 3.34 -13.96 -8.69
CA VAL A 118 2.52 -12.84 -8.21
C VAL A 118 3.14 -11.51 -8.63
N ILE A 119 4.45 -11.37 -8.47
CA ILE A 119 5.14 -10.11 -8.80
C ILE A 119 5.08 -9.81 -10.31
N GLU A 120 5.08 -10.81 -11.17
CA GLU A 120 4.90 -10.59 -12.60
C GLU A 120 3.52 -9.98 -12.89
N VAL A 121 2.46 -10.51 -12.29
CA VAL A 121 1.11 -9.98 -12.44
C VAL A 121 1.04 -8.53 -11.95
N GLU A 122 1.65 -8.24 -10.82
CA GLU A 122 1.69 -6.88 -10.26
C GLU A 122 2.43 -5.91 -11.17
N LEU A 123 3.63 -6.27 -11.63
CA LEU A 123 4.44 -5.41 -12.49
C LEU A 123 3.75 -5.12 -13.82
N LYS A 124 3.10 -6.09 -14.43
CA LYS A 124 2.33 -5.89 -15.65
C LYS A 124 1.25 -4.81 -15.46
N LYS A 125 0.52 -4.87 -14.35
CA LYS A 125 -0.52 -3.89 -14.04
C LYS A 125 0.07 -2.52 -13.72
N ILE A 126 1.16 -2.45 -12.98
CA ILE A 126 1.82 -1.20 -12.60
C ILE A 126 2.44 -0.52 -13.81
N CYS A 127 3.09 -1.28 -14.69
CA CYS A 127 3.77 -0.73 -15.86
C CYS A 127 2.82 -0.35 -17.00
N ASN A 128 1.60 -0.86 -17.00
CA ASN A 128 0.57 -0.54 -17.98
C ASN A 128 -0.34 0.64 -17.60
N ARG A 129 -0.07 1.27 -16.48
CA ARG A 129 -0.85 2.43 -16.00
C ARG A 129 -0.28 3.77 -16.47
#